data_2405be83087b818978bd2527e0aa3fc7
#
_entry.id   2405be83087b818978bd2527e0aa3fc7
#
_cell.length_a   1.000
_cell.length_b   1.000
_cell.length_c   1.000
_cell.angle_alpha   90.00
_cell.angle_beta   90.00
_cell.angle_gamma   90.00
#
_symmetry.space_group_name_H-M   'P 1'
#
loop_
_entity.id
_entity.type
_entity.pdbx_description
1 polymer ?
#
loop_
_entity_poly.entity_id
_entity_poly.type
_entity_poly.pdbx_seq_one_letter_code
_entity_poly.pdbx_strand_id
1 'polypeptide(L)'
;MQHLTVLTSKRNSLFDSKGRFHWTMNGVGLEFNHLFGFGVLDAGAMVALAKQWKSVPARYHCEAGSDKTIRPIPEDKSLFLTLETDACAGTDTEVNYLEHVQAVITLNSTRRGDVELFLRSPMGTRSLILSTRPNDDDSRDGFTKWPFMTTHPWAEYPRGKWSLEVRFNGQRVNQGFLKVIF
;
A
#
# COMPACT_ATOMS: atom_id res chain seq x y z
N MET A 1 -15.39 -2.62 -13.74
CA MET A 1 -15.34 -1.15 -13.53
C MET A 1 -13.96 -0.70 -13.04
N GLN A 2 -13.42 -1.22 -11.92
CA GLN A 2 -12.13 -0.75 -11.33
C GLN A 2 -10.97 -0.73 -12.33
N HIS A 3 -10.77 -1.78 -13.12
CA HIS A 3 -9.73 -1.80 -14.17
C HIS A 3 -9.90 -0.68 -15.20
N LEU A 4 -11.13 -0.46 -15.67
CA LEU A 4 -11.39 0.64 -16.60
C LEU A 4 -11.05 1.99 -15.99
N THR A 5 -11.44 2.21 -14.73
CA THR A 5 -11.08 3.42 -13.98
C THR A 5 -9.58 3.63 -13.92
N VAL A 6 -8.81 2.61 -13.50
CA VAL A 6 -7.35 2.71 -13.36
C VAL A 6 -6.68 2.96 -14.71
N LEU A 7 -7.09 2.23 -15.76
CA LEU A 7 -6.44 2.29 -17.07
C LEU A 7 -6.75 3.55 -17.88
N THR A 8 -7.85 4.25 -17.56
CA THR A 8 -8.28 5.45 -18.31
C THR A 8 -8.15 6.75 -17.54
N SER A 9 -7.84 6.67 -16.23
CA SER A 9 -7.58 7.87 -15.44
C SER A 9 -6.29 8.55 -15.89
N LYS A 10 -6.26 9.89 -15.78
CA LYS A 10 -5.15 10.72 -16.23
C LYS A 10 -4.72 11.70 -15.15
N ARG A 11 -3.42 11.91 -15.05
CA ARG A 11 -2.83 12.92 -14.17
C ARG A 11 -3.40 14.33 -14.43
N ASN A 12 -3.55 14.72 -15.69
CA ASN A 12 -3.88 16.08 -16.11
C ASN A 12 -3.02 17.13 -15.37
N SER A 13 -3.62 18.19 -14.86
CA SER A 13 -2.95 19.26 -14.11
C SER A 13 -3.01 19.06 -12.58
N LEU A 14 -3.33 17.85 -12.10
CA LEU A 14 -3.37 17.59 -10.67
C LEU A 14 -1.94 17.59 -10.07
N PHE A 15 -1.75 18.41 -9.06
CA PHE A 15 -0.50 18.45 -8.29
C PHE A 15 -0.77 18.79 -6.82
N ASP A 16 0.08 18.33 -5.93
CA ASP A 16 0.04 18.74 -4.52
C ASP A 16 0.72 20.10 -4.37
N SER A 17 -0.06 21.16 -4.13
CA SER A 17 0.44 22.53 -3.94
C SER A 17 1.40 22.68 -2.75
N LYS A 18 1.34 21.75 -1.80
CA LYS A 18 2.24 21.70 -0.64
C LYS A 18 3.52 20.89 -0.92
N GLY A 19 3.65 20.27 -2.10
CA GLY A 19 4.82 19.51 -2.51
C GLY A 19 5.11 18.26 -1.68
N ARG A 20 4.15 17.74 -0.93
CA ARG A 20 4.34 16.57 -0.04
C ARG A 20 4.35 15.27 -0.80
N PHE A 21 3.53 15.18 -1.86
CA PHE A 21 3.32 13.97 -2.65
C PHE A 21 3.50 14.25 -4.13
N HIS A 22 4.38 13.50 -4.75
CA HIS A 22 4.67 13.59 -6.18
C HIS A 22 4.02 12.44 -6.93
N TRP A 23 3.76 12.66 -8.22
CA TRP A 23 3.36 11.60 -9.12
C TRP A 23 4.51 10.62 -9.32
N THR A 24 4.20 9.34 -9.27
CA THR A 24 5.15 8.23 -9.36
C THR A 24 4.59 7.17 -10.29
N MET A 25 5.45 6.43 -10.96
CA MET A 25 5.05 5.26 -11.73
C MET A 25 5.17 4.00 -10.88
N ASN A 26 4.21 3.09 -11.04
CA ASN A 26 4.32 1.75 -10.51
C ASN A 26 5.16 0.86 -11.45
N GLY A 27 5.40 -0.40 -11.06
CA GLY A 27 6.26 -1.33 -11.80
C GLY A 27 5.78 -1.71 -13.20
N VAL A 28 4.53 -1.42 -13.55
CA VAL A 28 3.96 -1.63 -14.90
C VAL A 28 3.69 -0.34 -15.67
N GLY A 29 4.18 0.82 -15.16
CA GLY A 29 4.11 2.09 -15.85
C GLY A 29 2.81 2.87 -15.64
N LEU A 30 2.00 2.53 -14.65
CA LEU A 30 0.82 3.31 -14.27
C LEU A 30 1.23 4.44 -13.34
N GLU A 31 0.89 5.68 -13.68
CA GLU A 31 1.11 6.83 -12.79
C GLU A 31 0.11 6.82 -11.64
N PHE A 32 0.59 7.11 -10.45
CA PHE A 32 -0.25 7.27 -9.26
C PHE A 32 0.27 8.38 -8.34
N ASN A 33 -0.61 8.86 -7.48
CA ASN A 33 -0.29 9.83 -6.44
C ASN A 33 -1.08 9.47 -5.17
N HIS A 34 -0.47 9.67 -4.00
CA HIS A 34 -1.10 9.37 -2.72
C HIS A 34 -2.42 10.13 -2.49
N LEU A 35 -2.54 11.37 -2.98
CA LEU A 35 -3.74 12.20 -2.83
C LEU A 35 -4.78 11.95 -3.91
N PHE A 36 -4.35 11.61 -5.13
CA PHE A 36 -5.20 11.62 -6.32
C PHE A 36 -5.40 10.23 -6.94
N GLY A 37 -4.86 9.18 -6.32
CA GLY A 37 -4.90 7.83 -6.87
C GLY A 37 -4.27 7.77 -8.26
N PHE A 38 -4.98 7.23 -9.24
CA PHE A 38 -4.54 7.15 -10.64
C PHE A 38 -4.92 8.38 -11.48
N GLY A 39 -5.60 9.36 -10.88
CA GLY A 39 -5.89 10.64 -11.52
C GLY A 39 -7.38 10.92 -11.76
N VAL A 40 -7.65 11.83 -12.67
CA VAL A 40 -9.00 12.24 -13.06
C VAL A 40 -9.63 11.20 -13.95
N LEU A 41 -10.89 10.91 -13.71
CA LEU A 41 -11.69 10.01 -14.54
C LEU A 41 -11.90 10.61 -15.94
N ASP A 42 -11.67 9.79 -16.96
CA ASP A 42 -12.01 10.10 -18.35
C ASP A 42 -13.18 9.22 -18.81
N ALA A 43 -14.40 9.72 -18.66
CA ALA A 43 -15.61 8.96 -18.97
C ALA A 43 -15.67 8.55 -20.45
N GLY A 44 -15.18 9.40 -21.36
CA GLY A 44 -15.10 9.07 -22.78
C GLY A 44 -14.18 7.90 -23.06
N ALA A 45 -12.97 7.95 -22.51
CA ALA A 45 -12.02 6.85 -22.62
C ALA A 45 -12.53 5.57 -21.93
N MET A 46 -13.18 5.68 -20.76
CA MET A 46 -13.79 4.52 -20.08
C MET A 46 -14.84 3.84 -20.95
N VAL A 47 -15.75 4.60 -21.56
CA VAL A 47 -16.79 4.06 -22.46
C VAL A 47 -16.17 3.44 -23.71
N ALA A 48 -15.18 4.10 -24.32
CA ALA A 48 -14.48 3.58 -25.47
C ALA A 48 -13.79 2.24 -25.18
N LEU A 49 -13.07 2.14 -24.05
CA LEU A 49 -12.42 0.92 -23.63
C LEU A 49 -13.44 -0.16 -23.24
N ALA A 50 -14.54 0.20 -22.58
CA ALA A 50 -15.57 -0.73 -22.15
C ALA A 50 -16.24 -1.48 -23.30
N LYS A 51 -16.39 -0.83 -24.48
CA LYS A 51 -16.99 -1.46 -25.67
C LYS A 51 -16.22 -2.70 -26.17
N GLN A 52 -14.93 -2.77 -25.92
CA GLN A 52 -14.05 -3.88 -26.30
C GLN A 52 -13.49 -4.66 -25.11
N TRP A 53 -13.89 -4.28 -23.89
CA TRP A 53 -13.41 -4.91 -22.67
C TRP A 53 -14.00 -6.31 -22.49
N LYS A 54 -13.12 -7.31 -22.38
CA LYS A 54 -13.53 -8.64 -21.91
C LYS A 54 -13.54 -8.65 -20.40
N SER A 55 -14.46 -9.41 -19.80
CA SER A 55 -14.51 -9.57 -18.35
C SER A 55 -13.17 -10.08 -17.80
N VAL A 56 -12.78 -9.58 -16.64
CA VAL A 56 -11.63 -10.10 -15.91
C VAL A 56 -11.94 -11.49 -15.34
N PRO A 57 -10.92 -12.33 -15.09
CA PRO A 57 -11.08 -13.60 -14.38
C PRO A 57 -11.72 -13.43 -12.99
N ALA A 58 -12.10 -14.52 -12.37
CA ALA A 58 -12.55 -14.51 -10.99
C ALA A 58 -11.46 -13.91 -10.07
N ARG A 59 -11.91 -13.22 -9.02
CA ARG A 59 -10.99 -12.64 -8.03
C ARG A 59 -10.42 -13.76 -7.15
N TYR A 60 -9.12 -13.79 -7.03
CA TYR A 60 -8.39 -14.65 -6.12
C TYR A 60 -7.87 -13.85 -4.92
N HIS A 61 -7.74 -14.50 -3.78
CA HIS A 61 -7.19 -13.94 -2.56
C HIS A 61 -6.13 -14.90 -2.01
N CYS A 62 -4.91 -14.40 -1.89
CA CYS A 62 -3.76 -15.13 -1.38
C CYS A 62 -3.27 -14.49 -0.08
N GLU A 63 -3.06 -15.29 0.95
CA GLU A 63 -2.32 -14.88 2.14
C GLU A 63 -0.84 -15.15 1.92
N ALA A 64 -0.08 -14.09 1.67
CA ALA A 64 1.32 -14.18 1.22
C ALA A 64 2.31 -14.65 2.31
N GLY A 65 1.86 -14.74 3.57
CA GLY A 65 2.65 -15.17 4.72
C GLY A 65 2.51 -14.23 5.91
N SER A 66 3.22 -14.52 6.98
CA SER A 66 3.18 -13.71 8.21
C SER A 66 4.52 -13.71 8.94
N ASP A 67 4.84 -12.58 9.58
CA ASP A 67 5.91 -12.47 10.57
C ASP A 67 5.28 -12.08 11.92
N LYS A 68 5.47 -12.95 12.92
CA LYS A 68 4.90 -12.78 14.27
C LYS A 68 5.95 -12.34 15.30
N THR A 69 7.15 -12.01 14.85
CA THR A 69 8.24 -11.58 15.72
C THR A 69 7.98 -10.17 16.22
N ILE A 70 7.98 -9.97 17.54
CA ILE A 70 7.83 -8.65 18.13
C ILE A 70 9.17 -7.90 18.02
N ARG A 71 9.13 -6.69 17.44
CA ARG A 71 10.30 -5.84 17.26
C ARG A 71 10.07 -4.45 17.80
N PRO A 72 11.04 -3.88 18.54
CA PRO A 72 10.99 -2.46 18.89
C PRO A 72 11.13 -1.61 17.62
N ILE A 73 10.38 -0.52 17.55
CA ILE A 73 10.52 0.48 16.50
C ILE A 73 11.55 1.50 16.98
N PRO A 74 12.67 1.71 16.25
CA PRO A 74 13.68 2.70 16.62
C PRO A 74 13.11 4.13 16.59
N GLU A 75 13.59 5.00 17.48
CA GLU A 75 13.13 6.39 17.56
C GLU A 75 13.56 7.23 16.38
N ASP A 76 14.80 7.06 15.96
CA ASP A 76 15.51 7.90 14.99
C ASP A 76 15.70 7.26 13.61
N LYS A 77 15.22 6.03 13.45
CA LYS A 77 15.42 5.23 12.23
C LYS A 77 14.16 4.49 11.83
N SER A 78 14.13 4.08 10.57
CA SER A 78 13.10 3.17 10.09
C SER A 78 13.40 1.72 10.49
N LEU A 79 12.36 1.02 10.93
CA LEU A 79 12.36 -0.44 11.03
C LEU A 79 11.95 -1.02 9.68
N PHE A 80 12.78 -1.90 9.13
CA PHE A 80 12.48 -2.61 7.89
C PHE A 80 12.21 -4.08 8.15
N LEU A 81 11.12 -4.57 7.58
CA LEU A 81 10.79 -5.99 7.52
C LEU A 81 10.65 -6.41 6.08
N THR A 82 11.02 -7.64 5.81
CA THR A 82 10.89 -8.22 4.48
C THR A 82 10.19 -9.56 4.55
N LEU A 83 9.31 -9.79 3.58
CA LEU A 83 8.64 -11.05 3.36
C LEU A 83 8.82 -11.46 1.90
N GLU A 84 9.24 -12.68 1.66
CA GLU A 84 9.28 -13.26 0.33
C GLU A 84 8.06 -14.14 0.13
N THR A 85 7.39 -13.98 -1.02
CA THR A 85 6.19 -14.73 -1.33
C THR A 85 6.23 -15.26 -2.76
N ASP A 86 5.65 -16.44 -2.96
CA ASP A 86 5.35 -17.01 -4.27
C ASP A 86 3.94 -16.67 -4.76
N ALA A 87 3.19 -15.84 -4.01
CA ALA A 87 1.80 -15.46 -4.30
C ALA A 87 0.85 -16.66 -4.46
N CYS A 88 1.02 -17.66 -3.61
CA CYS A 88 0.27 -18.91 -3.60
C CYS A 88 0.40 -19.72 -4.90
N ALA A 89 1.58 -19.69 -5.53
CA ALA A 89 1.82 -20.36 -6.79
C ALA A 89 1.44 -21.85 -6.76
N GLY A 90 0.76 -22.30 -7.81
CA GLY A 90 0.32 -23.70 -7.96
C GLY A 90 -0.88 -24.08 -7.10
N THR A 91 -1.54 -23.15 -6.45
CA THR A 91 -2.78 -23.37 -5.70
C THR A 91 -3.97 -22.74 -6.42
N ASP A 92 -5.18 -23.07 -5.98
CA ASP A 92 -6.43 -22.48 -6.47
C ASP A 92 -6.64 -21.02 -6.03
N THR A 93 -5.77 -20.50 -5.17
CA THR A 93 -5.74 -19.09 -4.72
C THR A 93 -4.57 -18.30 -5.32
N GLU A 94 -3.89 -18.84 -6.31
CA GLU A 94 -2.75 -18.19 -6.97
C GLU A 94 -3.10 -16.82 -7.55
N VAL A 95 -2.30 -15.81 -7.22
CA VAL A 95 -2.43 -14.45 -7.72
C VAL A 95 -1.32 -14.15 -8.70
N ASN A 96 -1.66 -13.76 -9.93
CA ASN A 96 -0.71 -13.41 -10.98
C ASN A 96 -0.59 -11.90 -11.20
N TYR A 97 -1.67 -11.15 -10.99
CA TYR A 97 -1.69 -9.69 -11.14
C TYR A 97 -2.42 -9.07 -9.96
N LEU A 98 -1.83 -8.01 -9.41
CA LEU A 98 -2.36 -7.33 -8.23
C LEU A 98 -3.49 -6.37 -8.57
N GLU A 99 -4.44 -6.28 -7.67
CA GLU A 99 -5.43 -5.21 -7.58
C GLU A 99 -5.28 -4.51 -6.22
N HIS A 100 -5.67 -5.17 -5.15
CA HIS A 100 -5.61 -4.66 -3.79
C HIS A 100 -4.56 -5.45 -3.00
N VAL A 101 -3.74 -4.74 -2.26
CA VAL A 101 -2.78 -5.34 -1.33
C VAL A 101 -3.06 -4.85 0.07
N GLN A 102 -3.14 -5.77 1.02
CA GLN A 102 -3.35 -5.46 2.43
C GLN A 102 -2.16 -5.93 3.25
N ALA A 103 -1.69 -5.03 4.13
CA ALA A 103 -0.79 -5.38 5.23
C ALA A 103 -1.59 -5.35 6.53
N VAL A 104 -1.85 -6.51 7.12
CA VAL A 104 -2.56 -6.61 8.40
C VAL A 104 -1.56 -6.45 9.52
N ILE A 105 -1.65 -5.34 10.26
CA ILE A 105 -0.61 -4.93 11.20
C ILE A 105 -1.18 -4.83 12.61
N THR A 106 -0.42 -5.36 13.57
CA THR A 106 -0.57 -5.08 14.99
C THR A 106 0.65 -4.29 15.46
N LEU A 107 0.41 -3.11 16.01
CA LEU A 107 1.44 -2.18 16.44
C LEU A 107 0.92 -1.37 17.62
N ASN A 108 1.76 -1.10 18.62
CA ASN A 108 1.51 -0.09 19.64
C ASN A 108 2.60 0.99 19.61
N SER A 109 2.27 2.16 20.12
CA SER A 109 3.19 3.28 20.21
C SER A 109 2.73 4.27 21.27
N THR A 110 3.66 5.05 21.80
CA THR A 110 3.37 6.14 22.75
C THR A 110 2.52 7.25 22.14
N ARG A 111 2.54 7.41 20.80
CA ARG A 111 1.64 8.27 20.06
C ARG A 111 1.37 7.67 18.67
N ARG A 112 0.17 7.17 18.50
CA ARG A 112 -0.25 6.44 17.28
C ARG A 112 -0.20 7.32 16.03
N GLY A 113 -0.52 8.61 16.18
CA GLY A 113 -0.56 9.55 15.07
C GLY A 113 0.79 9.85 14.41
N ASP A 114 1.91 9.57 15.10
CA ASP A 114 3.25 9.79 14.56
C ASP A 114 3.79 8.59 13.76
N VAL A 115 3.05 7.49 13.74
CA VAL A 115 3.45 6.30 12.98
C VAL A 115 3.21 6.51 11.50
N GLU A 116 4.22 6.25 10.69
CA GLU A 116 4.13 6.12 9.23
C GLU A 116 4.49 4.70 8.80
N LEU A 117 3.73 4.20 7.82
CA LEU A 117 3.93 2.88 7.23
C LEU A 117 4.08 3.01 5.72
N PHE A 118 5.14 2.40 5.19
CA PHE A 118 5.34 2.29 3.76
C PHE A 118 5.46 0.82 3.38
N LEU A 119 4.74 0.44 2.34
CA LEU A 119 4.83 -0.89 1.74
C LEU A 119 5.49 -0.78 0.36
N ARG A 120 6.49 -1.61 0.11
CA ARG A 120 7.16 -1.68 -1.19
C ARG A 120 6.93 -3.04 -1.82
N SER A 121 6.45 -3.03 -3.06
CA SER A 121 6.25 -4.23 -3.87
C SER A 121 7.56 -4.82 -4.40
N PRO A 122 7.58 -6.08 -4.85
CA PRO A 122 8.73 -6.69 -5.53
C PRO A 122 9.18 -5.91 -6.78
N MET A 123 8.26 -5.26 -7.49
CA MET A 123 8.55 -4.42 -8.65
C MET A 123 8.99 -2.99 -8.29
N GLY A 124 9.14 -2.69 -7.00
CA GLY A 124 9.72 -1.44 -6.50
C GLY A 124 8.74 -0.33 -6.17
N THR A 125 7.45 -0.51 -6.40
CA THR A 125 6.42 0.48 -6.06
C THR A 125 6.33 0.68 -4.55
N ARG A 126 6.61 1.89 -4.08
CA ARG A 126 6.54 2.27 -2.67
C ARG A 126 5.27 3.05 -2.39
N SER A 127 4.43 2.51 -1.53
CA SER A 127 3.14 3.09 -1.14
C SER A 127 3.17 3.54 0.32
N LEU A 128 2.78 4.78 0.59
CA LEU A 128 2.48 5.25 1.94
C LEU A 128 1.10 4.72 2.32
N ILE A 129 1.05 3.69 3.17
CA ILE A 129 -0.20 3.03 3.58
C ILE A 129 -0.78 3.61 4.88
N LEU A 130 0.04 4.32 5.65
CA LEU A 130 -0.38 5.10 6.81
C LEU A 130 0.48 6.36 6.91
N SER A 131 -0.14 7.52 6.81
CA SER A 131 0.52 8.82 6.97
C SER A 131 0.40 9.32 8.42
N THR A 132 1.26 10.28 8.79
CA THR A 132 1.16 11.01 10.06
C THR A 132 -0.22 11.65 10.22
N ARG A 133 -0.79 11.52 11.42
CA ARG A 133 -2.12 12.06 11.77
C ARG A 133 -2.01 12.94 13.02
N PRO A 134 -1.86 14.26 12.87
CA PRO A 134 -1.54 15.18 13.98
C PRO A 134 -2.56 15.17 15.13
N ASN A 135 -3.82 14.85 14.83
CA ASN A 135 -4.90 14.84 15.80
C ASN A 135 -5.14 13.45 16.45
N ASP A 136 -4.34 12.45 16.11
CA ASP A 136 -4.42 11.10 16.68
C ASP A 136 -3.34 10.96 17.76
N ASP A 137 -3.65 11.37 18.97
CA ASP A 137 -2.75 11.35 20.12
C ASP A 137 -2.91 10.11 21.02
N ASP A 138 -3.65 9.12 20.54
CA ASP A 138 -3.85 7.84 21.23
C ASP A 138 -2.51 7.17 21.56
N SER A 139 -2.36 6.80 22.83
CA SER A 139 -1.16 6.15 23.38
C SER A 139 -1.43 4.77 23.99
N ARG A 140 -2.66 4.25 23.88
CA ARG A 140 -3.09 3.01 24.56
C ARG A 140 -3.38 1.88 23.62
N ASP A 141 -4.23 2.12 22.61
CA ASP A 141 -4.83 1.03 21.82
C ASP A 141 -3.97 0.60 20.63
N GLY A 142 -3.16 1.50 20.08
CA GLY A 142 -2.35 1.22 18.90
C GLY A 142 -3.20 0.76 17.71
N PHE A 143 -2.69 -0.21 16.96
CA PHE A 143 -3.41 -0.93 15.91
C PHE A 143 -3.42 -2.42 16.22
N THR A 144 -4.59 -3.06 16.18
CA THR A 144 -4.72 -4.49 16.41
C THR A 144 -5.31 -5.16 15.18
N LYS A 145 -4.52 -5.97 14.48
CA LYS A 145 -4.89 -6.65 13.23
C LYS A 145 -5.55 -5.70 12.23
N TRP A 146 -5.01 -4.50 12.10
CA TRP A 146 -5.58 -3.48 11.22
C TRP A 146 -5.14 -3.71 9.78
N PRO A 147 -6.08 -3.85 8.82
CA PRO A 147 -5.77 -4.08 7.42
C PRO A 147 -5.48 -2.75 6.70
N PHE A 148 -4.22 -2.37 6.61
CA PHE A 148 -3.80 -1.25 5.78
C PHE A 148 -3.76 -1.66 4.32
N MET A 149 -4.41 -0.90 3.45
CA MET A 149 -4.59 -1.27 2.05
C MET A 149 -3.94 -0.25 1.11
N THR A 150 -3.41 -0.75 0.00
CA THR A 150 -3.00 0.05 -1.16
C THR A 150 -3.44 -0.58 -2.47
N THR A 151 -3.68 0.25 -3.48
CA THR A 151 -3.94 -0.13 -4.86
C THR A 151 -2.82 0.34 -5.81
N HIS A 152 -1.80 1.02 -5.29
CA HIS A 152 -0.71 1.58 -6.10
C HIS A 152 0.03 0.53 -6.94
N PRO A 153 0.28 -0.73 -6.46
CA PRO A 153 0.88 -1.78 -7.27
C PRO A 153 -0.11 -2.48 -8.23
N TRP A 154 -1.17 -1.79 -8.66
CA TRP A 154 -2.16 -2.33 -9.59
C TRP A 154 -1.52 -2.92 -10.83
N ALA A 155 -1.95 -4.11 -11.22
CA ALA A 155 -1.46 -4.92 -12.35
C ALA A 155 0.00 -5.40 -12.22
N GLU A 156 0.69 -5.15 -11.12
CA GLU A 156 2.03 -5.69 -10.88
C GLU A 156 2.01 -7.19 -10.62
N TYR A 157 3.15 -7.82 -10.85
CA TYR A 157 3.38 -9.22 -10.50
C TYR A 157 3.71 -9.34 -9.01
N PRO A 158 2.99 -10.17 -8.24
CA PRO A 158 3.06 -10.16 -6.78
C PRO A 158 4.25 -10.92 -6.18
N ARG A 159 4.87 -11.85 -6.96
CA ARG A 159 5.89 -12.77 -6.44
C ARG A 159 7.21 -12.06 -6.22
N GLY A 160 7.86 -12.42 -5.14
CA GLY A 160 9.17 -11.91 -4.76
C GLY A 160 9.18 -11.25 -3.40
N LYS A 161 10.12 -10.34 -3.20
CA LYS A 161 10.41 -9.72 -1.91
C LYS A 161 9.60 -8.44 -1.71
N TRP A 162 8.70 -8.48 -0.77
CA TRP A 162 8.00 -7.31 -0.22
C TRP A 162 8.79 -6.72 0.94
N SER A 163 8.70 -5.40 1.15
CA SER A 163 9.23 -4.78 2.35
C SER A 163 8.24 -3.83 2.98
N LEU A 164 8.14 -3.89 4.30
CA LEU A 164 7.42 -2.93 5.13
C LEU A 164 8.44 -2.06 5.86
N GLU A 165 8.29 -0.75 5.73
CA GLU A 165 9.03 0.25 6.49
C GLU A 165 8.09 0.87 7.51
N VAL A 166 8.51 0.87 8.77
CA VAL A 166 7.80 1.50 9.89
C VAL A 166 8.69 2.54 10.50
N ARG A 167 8.19 3.76 10.69
CA ARG A 167 8.94 4.83 11.32
C ARG A 167 8.03 5.75 12.13
N PHE A 168 8.63 6.50 13.03
CA PHE A 168 8.00 7.65 13.66
C PHE A 168 8.33 8.92 12.87
N ASN A 169 7.32 9.74 12.63
CA ASN A 169 7.44 11.05 12.01
C ASN A 169 6.65 12.08 12.81
N GLY A 170 7.21 12.48 13.93
CA GLY A 170 6.65 13.44 14.87
C GLY A 170 7.73 14.27 15.52
N GLN A 171 7.32 15.28 16.30
CA GLN A 171 8.23 16.16 17.04
C GLN A 171 8.60 15.60 18.43
N ARG A 172 8.02 14.48 18.83
CA ARG A 172 8.20 13.87 20.14
C ARG A 172 8.98 12.57 20.03
N VAL A 173 9.68 12.25 21.11
CA VAL A 173 10.28 10.93 21.29
C VAL A 173 9.16 9.90 21.41
N ASN A 174 9.17 8.92 20.52
CA ASN A 174 8.16 7.86 20.48
C ASN A 174 8.82 6.50 20.73
N GLN A 175 8.09 5.63 21.40
CA GLN A 175 8.45 4.22 21.60
C GLN A 175 7.30 3.34 21.13
N GLY A 176 7.61 2.20 20.57
CA GLY A 176 6.60 1.27 20.13
C GLY A 176 7.15 -0.08 19.72
N PHE A 177 6.24 -1.04 19.56
CA PHE A 177 6.54 -2.39 19.14
C PHE A 177 5.64 -2.79 17.98
N LEU A 178 6.24 -3.43 17.01
CA LEU A 178 5.57 -3.94 15.83
C LEU A 178 5.44 -5.46 15.91
N LYS A 179 4.24 -5.95 15.60
CA LYS A 179 3.96 -7.35 15.26
C LYS A 179 3.22 -7.35 13.93
N VAL A 180 3.81 -7.88 12.88
CA VAL A 180 3.26 -7.87 11.53
C VAL A 180 2.58 -9.18 11.20
N ILE A 181 1.43 -9.09 10.50
CA ILE A 181 0.78 -10.20 9.79
C ILE A 181 0.50 -9.68 8.37
N PHE A 182 1.04 -10.32 7.37
CA PHE A 182 0.80 -9.98 5.96
C PHE A 182 -0.37 -10.78 5.41
#